data_d78670cfb2fff65ec05615cd3c7c52f9
#
_entry.id   d78670cfb2fff65ec05615cd3c7c52f9
#
_cell.length_a   1.000
_cell.length_b   1.000
_cell.length_c   1.000
_cell.angle_alpha   90.00
_cell.angle_beta   90.00
_cell.angle_gamma   90.00
#
_symmetry.space_group_name_H-M   'P 1'
#
loop_
_entity.id
_entity.type
_entity.pdbx_description
1 polymer ?
#
loop_
_entity_poly.entity_id
_entity_poly.type
_entity_poly.pdbx_seq_one_letter_code
_entity_poly.pdbx_strand_id
1 'polypeptide(L)'
;MSSETESLFDRLGGAAGVAELVRDMYERILSDPELAPFFENVSMDRLHRMQFEFMASALDGPIKYTGAELNSIHRGRGITAQHFARFCGHFVDAVEARGATARDIDDALGRLATYKDKITGEINIDG
;
A
#
# COMPACT_ATOMS: atom_id res chain seq x y z
N MET A 1 -15.57 3.12 -24.13
CA MET A 1 -15.21 2.90 -23.60
C MET A 1 -15.06 1.92 -22.94
N SER A 2 -14.39 1.39 -22.90
CA SER A 2 -14.34 0.21 -22.32
C SER A 2 -13.54 0.18 -21.09
N SER A 3 -14.01 -0.42 -20.04
CA SER A 3 -13.24 -0.50 -18.82
C SER A 3 -12.04 -1.41 -19.00
N GLU A 4 -11.96 -2.13 -20.10
CA GLU A 4 -10.82 -2.98 -20.31
C GLU A 4 -9.53 -2.20 -20.43
N THR A 5 -9.61 -0.93 -20.78
CA THR A 5 -8.40 -0.15 -20.92
C THR A 5 -8.08 0.62 -19.64
N GLU A 6 -8.92 0.51 -18.61
CA GLU A 6 -8.65 1.20 -17.39
C GLU A 6 -7.74 0.40 -16.48
N SER A 7 -6.78 1.06 -15.86
CA SER A 7 -5.93 0.42 -14.89
C SER A 7 -6.71 0.24 -13.60
N LEU A 8 -6.21 -0.57 -12.70
CA LEU A 8 -6.79 -0.70 -11.37
C LEU A 8 -6.77 0.66 -10.67
N PHE A 9 -5.71 1.44 -10.87
CA PHE A 9 -5.61 2.78 -10.33
C PHE A 9 -6.83 3.61 -10.75
N ASP A 10 -7.19 3.57 -12.03
CA ASP A 10 -8.33 4.33 -12.53
C ASP A 10 -9.63 3.82 -11.94
N ARG A 11 -9.78 2.51 -11.82
CA ARG A 11 -11.01 1.94 -11.25
C ARG A 11 -11.20 2.27 -9.79
N LEU A 12 -10.12 2.56 -9.08
CA LEU A 12 -10.21 2.94 -7.69
C LEU A 12 -10.30 4.45 -7.49
N GLY A 13 -10.57 5.18 -8.54
CA GLY A 13 -10.85 6.61 -8.45
C GLY A 13 -9.79 7.53 -8.98
N GLY A 14 -8.74 6.98 -9.60
CA GLY A 14 -7.66 7.80 -10.15
C GLY A 14 -6.90 8.49 -9.05
N ALA A 15 -6.23 9.58 -9.39
CA ALA A 15 -5.36 10.26 -8.44
C ALA A 15 -6.11 10.72 -7.19
N ALA A 16 -7.29 11.32 -7.36
CA ALA A 16 -8.03 11.82 -6.22
C ALA A 16 -8.54 10.67 -5.35
N GLY A 17 -9.05 9.61 -5.97
CA GLY A 17 -9.58 8.48 -5.23
C GLY A 17 -8.49 7.73 -4.48
N VAL A 18 -7.35 7.53 -5.11
CA VAL A 18 -6.24 6.82 -4.47
C VAL A 18 -5.64 7.68 -3.35
N ALA A 19 -5.60 9.01 -3.51
CA ALA A 19 -5.12 9.86 -2.44
C ALA A 19 -6.03 9.76 -1.21
N GLU A 20 -7.34 9.73 -1.42
CA GLU A 20 -8.28 9.59 -0.32
C GLU A 20 -8.17 8.20 0.30
N LEU A 21 -7.97 7.18 -0.51
CA LEU A 21 -7.79 5.83 -0.04
C LEU A 21 -6.57 5.73 0.88
N VAL A 22 -5.46 6.33 0.48
CA VAL A 22 -4.23 6.31 1.28
C VAL A 22 -4.47 7.02 2.61
N ARG A 23 -5.16 8.15 2.59
CA ARG A 23 -5.43 8.88 3.82
C ARG A 23 -6.28 8.06 4.78
N ASP A 24 -7.35 7.45 4.27
CA ASP A 24 -8.24 6.62 5.07
C ASP A 24 -7.48 5.41 5.63
N MET A 25 -6.69 4.77 4.80
CA MET A 25 -5.92 3.60 5.20
C MET A 25 -4.99 3.96 6.36
N TYR A 26 -4.31 5.10 6.28
CA TYR A 26 -3.39 5.47 7.34
C TYR A 26 -4.08 5.94 8.61
N GLU A 27 -5.30 6.46 8.52
CA GLU A 27 -6.06 6.72 9.73
C GLU A 27 -6.33 5.40 10.47
N ARG A 28 -6.64 4.35 9.74
CA ARG A 28 -6.86 3.03 10.34
C ARG A 28 -5.57 2.44 10.88
N ILE A 29 -4.47 2.59 10.15
CA ILE A 29 -3.16 2.08 10.55
C ILE A 29 -2.69 2.76 11.83
N LEU A 30 -2.85 4.08 11.92
CA LEU A 30 -2.37 4.81 13.09
C LEU A 30 -3.23 4.55 14.32
N SER A 31 -4.42 3.99 14.14
CA SER A 31 -5.26 3.58 15.25
C SER A 31 -4.97 2.13 15.67
N ASP A 32 -4.09 1.45 14.96
CA ASP A 32 -3.74 0.08 15.25
C ASP A 32 -2.49 0.05 16.12
N PRO A 33 -2.57 -0.40 17.37
CA PRO A 33 -1.41 -0.35 18.27
C PRO A 33 -0.24 -1.21 17.82
N GLU A 34 -0.48 -2.16 16.91
CA GLU A 34 0.62 -2.98 16.40
C GLU A 34 1.39 -2.25 15.30
N LEU A 35 0.78 -1.31 14.61
CA LEU A 35 1.41 -0.62 13.51
C LEU A 35 1.80 0.82 13.81
N ALA A 36 1.06 1.48 14.68
CA ALA A 36 1.29 2.89 14.97
C ALA A 36 2.74 3.21 15.38
N PRO A 37 3.41 2.36 16.18
CA PRO A 37 4.77 2.69 16.60
C PRO A 37 5.76 2.86 15.47
N PHE A 38 5.51 2.26 14.31
CA PHE A 38 6.43 2.41 13.19
C PHE A 38 6.40 3.83 12.61
N PHE A 39 5.41 4.64 13.00
CA PHE A 39 5.21 5.96 12.39
C PHE A 39 5.38 7.11 13.37
N GLU A 40 5.93 6.85 14.56
CA GLU A 40 5.97 7.86 15.61
C GLU A 40 6.72 9.11 15.26
N ASN A 41 7.77 9.02 14.49
CA ASN A 41 8.57 10.16 14.15
C ASN A 41 8.52 10.50 12.67
N VAL A 42 7.43 10.15 12.01
CA VAL A 42 7.31 10.34 10.57
C VAL A 42 6.38 11.51 10.29
N SER A 43 6.76 12.37 9.37
CA SER A 43 5.88 13.46 8.92
C SER A 43 4.72 12.86 8.17
N MET A 44 3.50 13.17 8.60
CA MET A 44 2.31 12.63 7.94
C MET A 44 2.18 13.11 6.51
N ASP A 45 2.50 14.37 6.25
CA ASP A 45 2.42 14.89 4.89
C ASP A 45 3.35 14.14 3.96
N ARG A 46 4.57 13.88 4.42
CA ARG A 46 5.54 13.17 3.61
C ARG A 46 5.11 11.72 3.45
N LEU A 47 4.59 11.11 4.52
CA LEU A 47 4.15 9.73 4.46
C LEU A 47 3.01 9.57 3.46
N HIS A 48 2.03 10.46 3.51
CA HIS A 48 0.89 10.37 2.58
C HIS A 48 1.36 10.51 1.14
N ARG A 49 2.31 11.42 0.88
CA ARG A 49 2.80 11.61 -0.47
C ARG A 49 3.55 10.37 -0.96
N MET A 50 4.42 9.82 -0.11
CA MET A 50 5.20 8.65 -0.48
C MET A 50 4.31 7.44 -0.68
N GLN A 51 3.31 7.29 0.18
CA GLN A 51 2.41 6.16 0.06
C GLN A 51 1.49 6.29 -1.15
N PHE A 52 1.12 7.53 -1.50
CA PHE A 52 0.37 7.73 -2.72
C PHE A 52 1.19 7.28 -3.93
N GLU A 53 2.47 7.65 -3.98
CA GLU A 53 3.32 7.27 -5.09
C GLU A 53 3.49 5.76 -5.16
N PHE A 54 3.69 5.13 -4.03
CA PHE A 54 3.81 3.69 -3.98
C PHE A 54 2.51 3.01 -4.45
N MET A 55 1.39 3.45 -3.91
CA MET A 55 0.11 2.85 -4.25
C MET A 55 -0.23 3.07 -5.72
N ALA A 56 0.03 4.27 -6.24
CA ALA A 56 -0.24 4.55 -7.64
C ALA A 56 0.57 3.62 -8.53
N SER A 57 1.82 3.37 -8.17
CA SER A 57 2.66 2.46 -8.94
C SER A 57 2.16 1.02 -8.82
N ALA A 58 1.85 0.59 -7.60
CA ALA A 58 1.40 -0.78 -7.36
C ALA A 58 0.08 -1.08 -8.08
N LEU A 59 -0.77 -0.08 -8.22
CA LEU A 59 -2.08 -0.23 -8.85
C LEU A 59 -2.04 0.07 -10.34
N ASP A 60 -0.82 0.12 -10.91
CA ASP A 60 -0.64 0.30 -12.34
C ASP A 60 -1.07 1.68 -12.81
N GLY A 61 -0.89 2.68 -11.99
CA GLY A 61 -1.14 4.05 -12.36
C GLY A 61 0.06 4.66 -13.10
N PRO A 62 0.02 5.95 -13.35
CA PRO A 62 1.04 6.59 -14.19
C PRO A 62 2.37 6.87 -13.50
N ILE A 63 2.50 6.51 -12.24
CA ILE A 63 3.72 6.76 -11.49
C ILE A 63 4.52 5.49 -11.35
N LYS A 64 5.83 5.58 -11.50
CA LYS A 64 6.70 4.42 -11.34
C LYS A 64 7.46 4.54 -10.02
N TYR A 65 7.44 3.47 -9.25
CA TYR A 65 8.12 3.43 -7.96
C TYR A 65 9.11 2.26 -7.99
N THR A 66 10.36 2.52 -7.70
CA THR A 66 11.34 1.44 -7.77
C THR A 66 11.36 0.70 -6.45
N GLY A 67 11.50 -0.59 -6.48
CA GLY A 67 11.52 -1.38 -5.27
C GLY A 67 12.75 -1.20 -4.41
N ALA A 68 13.80 -0.60 -4.98
CA ALA A 68 15.05 -0.43 -4.25
C ALA A 68 14.85 0.48 -3.04
N GLU A 69 14.14 1.60 -3.21
CA GLU A 69 13.90 2.48 -2.10
C GLU A 69 13.00 1.85 -1.06
N LEU A 70 12.04 1.04 -1.50
CA LEU A 70 11.14 0.39 -0.59
C LEU A 70 11.90 -0.51 0.37
N ASN A 71 12.81 -1.31 -0.14
CA ASN A 71 13.60 -2.19 0.70
C ASN A 71 14.49 -1.37 1.65
N SER A 72 15.11 -0.33 1.12
CA SER A 72 16.02 0.49 1.90
C SER A 72 15.31 1.16 3.07
N ILE A 73 14.12 1.67 2.84
CA ILE A 73 13.37 2.37 3.87
C ILE A 73 12.89 1.42 4.96
N HIS A 74 12.51 0.21 4.60
CA HIS A 74 11.89 -0.72 5.56
C HIS A 74 12.87 -1.67 6.22
N ARG A 75 14.06 -1.78 5.66
CA ARG A 75 15.03 -2.72 6.19
C ARG A 75 15.40 -2.37 7.62
N GLY A 76 15.48 -3.38 8.45
CA GLY A 76 15.94 -3.19 9.82
C GLY A 76 14.93 -2.58 10.77
N ARG A 77 13.69 -2.37 10.33
CA ARG A 77 12.70 -1.77 11.20
C ARG A 77 11.86 -2.79 11.96
N GLY A 78 12.12 -4.07 11.77
CA GLY A 78 11.40 -5.10 12.52
C GLY A 78 10.01 -5.37 12.01
N ILE A 79 9.72 -5.03 10.76
CA ILE A 79 8.39 -5.27 10.19
C ILE A 79 8.29 -6.74 9.83
N THR A 80 7.33 -7.43 10.42
CA THR A 80 7.16 -8.87 10.21
C THR A 80 6.07 -9.14 9.19
N ALA A 81 5.94 -10.41 8.80
CA ALA A 81 4.86 -10.82 7.91
C ALA A 81 3.50 -10.54 8.56
N GLN A 82 3.39 -10.64 9.88
CA GLN A 82 2.16 -10.31 10.57
C GLN A 82 1.84 -8.84 10.47
N HIS A 83 2.85 -7.98 10.60
CA HIS A 83 2.63 -6.54 10.43
C HIS A 83 2.15 -6.24 9.01
N PHE A 84 2.74 -6.90 8.02
CA PHE A 84 2.34 -6.70 6.65
C PHE A 84 0.90 -7.16 6.43
N ALA A 85 0.51 -8.27 7.05
CA ALA A 85 -0.86 -8.77 6.92
C ALA A 85 -1.86 -7.79 7.52
N ARG A 86 -1.51 -7.16 8.66
CA ARG A 86 -2.38 -6.17 9.27
C ARG A 86 -2.50 -4.94 8.38
N PHE A 87 -1.40 -4.53 7.76
CA PHE A 87 -1.42 -3.43 6.81
C PHE A 87 -2.38 -3.75 5.66
N CYS A 88 -2.30 -4.94 5.11
CA CYS A 88 -3.18 -5.34 4.02
C CYS A 88 -4.64 -5.38 4.46
N GLY A 89 -4.90 -5.77 5.71
CA GLY A 89 -6.25 -5.76 6.25
C GLY A 89 -6.83 -4.35 6.29
N HIS A 90 -6.02 -3.37 6.70
CA HIS A 90 -6.47 -1.99 6.71
C HIS A 90 -6.71 -1.48 5.29
N PHE A 91 -5.87 -1.91 4.34
CA PHE A 91 -6.07 -1.57 2.95
C PHE A 91 -7.42 -2.12 2.45
N VAL A 92 -7.72 -3.38 2.77
CA VAL A 92 -8.98 -3.99 2.35
C VAL A 92 -10.15 -3.22 2.94
N ASP A 93 -10.08 -2.89 4.23
CA ASP A 93 -11.17 -2.18 4.88
C ASP A 93 -11.39 -0.82 4.22
N ALA A 94 -10.31 -0.14 3.86
CA ALA A 94 -10.43 1.18 3.23
C ALA A 94 -11.01 1.09 1.83
N VAL A 95 -10.61 0.10 1.03
CA VAL A 95 -11.13 -0.01 -0.33
C VAL A 95 -12.57 -0.52 -0.32
N GLU A 96 -12.91 -1.39 0.65
CA GLU A 96 -14.30 -1.84 0.78
C GLU A 96 -15.21 -0.67 1.15
N ALA A 97 -14.75 0.20 2.02
CA ALA A 97 -15.53 1.37 2.40
C ALA A 97 -15.80 2.29 1.20
N ARG A 98 -14.98 2.18 0.16
CA ARG A 98 -15.15 2.98 -1.04
C ARG A 98 -15.89 2.23 -2.14
N GLY A 99 -16.39 1.04 -1.85
CA GLY A 99 -17.20 0.30 -2.81
C GLY A 99 -16.43 -0.51 -3.84
N ALA A 100 -15.17 -0.81 -3.57
CA ALA A 100 -14.40 -1.61 -4.51
C ALA A 100 -14.99 -3.01 -4.61
N THR A 101 -14.88 -3.61 -5.80
CA THR A 101 -15.41 -4.96 -6.00
C THR A 101 -14.44 -5.98 -5.42
N ALA A 102 -14.95 -7.18 -5.12
CA ALA A 102 -14.09 -8.25 -4.63
C ALA A 102 -12.98 -8.57 -5.61
N ARG A 103 -13.26 -8.47 -6.90
CA ARG A 103 -12.26 -8.74 -7.92
C ARG A 103 -11.13 -7.72 -7.88
N ASP A 104 -11.49 -6.44 -7.74
CA ASP A 104 -10.48 -5.39 -7.66
C ASP A 104 -9.67 -5.50 -6.38
N ILE A 105 -10.30 -5.90 -5.29
CA ILE A 105 -9.60 -6.10 -4.03
C ILE A 105 -8.60 -7.24 -4.16
N ASP A 106 -8.99 -8.35 -4.78
CA ASP A 106 -8.09 -9.48 -4.98
C ASP A 106 -6.92 -9.10 -5.87
N ASP A 107 -7.18 -8.34 -6.93
CA ASP A 107 -6.13 -7.89 -7.83
C ASP A 107 -5.15 -6.99 -7.07
N ALA A 108 -5.67 -6.07 -6.29
CA ALA A 108 -4.83 -5.14 -5.53
C ALA A 108 -3.98 -5.89 -4.51
N LEU A 109 -4.57 -6.85 -3.79
CA LEU A 109 -3.82 -7.61 -2.80
C LEU A 109 -2.72 -8.43 -3.45
N GLY A 110 -2.99 -9.00 -4.63
CA GLY A 110 -1.96 -9.75 -5.35
C GLY A 110 -0.78 -8.86 -5.72
N ARG A 111 -1.06 -7.62 -6.11
CA ARG A 111 -0.01 -6.67 -6.45
C ARG A 111 0.79 -6.27 -5.23
N LEU A 112 0.11 -6.00 -4.11
CA LEU A 112 0.80 -5.63 -2.89
C LEU A 112 1.65 -6.78 -2.36
N ALA A 113 1.20 -8.01 -2.52
CA ALA A 113 1.95 -9.16 -2.04
C ALA A 113 3.32 -9.28 -2.70
N THR A 114 3.49 -8.75 -3.90
CA THR A 114 4.78 -8.82 -4.58
C THR A 114 5.83 -7.96 -3.87
N TYR A 115 5.43 -7.05 -2.98
CA TYR A 115 6.36 -6.21 -2.27
C TYR A 115 6.63 -6.68 -0.84
N LYS A 116 5.97 -7.76 -0.42
CA LYS A 116 6.05 -8.20 0.97
C LYS A 116 7.48 -8.42 1.44
N ASP A 117 8.27 -9.11 0.66
CA ASP A 117 9.63 -9.44 1.09
C ASP A 117 10.49 -8.19 1.23
N LYS A 118 10.28 -7.21 0.38
CA LYS A 118 11.04 -5.97 0.46
C LYS A 118 10.66 -5.17 1.69
N ILE A 119 9.41 -5.23 2.08
CA ILE A 119 8.93 -4.45 3.23
C ILE A 119 9.32 -5.14 4.53
N THR A 120 9.21 -6.46 4.59
CA THR A 120 9.50 -7.18 5.83
C THR A 120 10.98 -7.47 5.99
N GLY A 121 11.76 -7.28 4.96
CA GLY A 121 13.18 -7.60 5.02
C GLY A 121 13.45 -9.09 4.93
N GLU A 122 12.47 -9.86 4.50
CA GLU A 122 12.62 -11.31 4.41
C GLU A 122 13.10 -11.78 3.06
N ILE A 123 13.66 -10.92 2.27
CA ILE A 123 14.21 -11.29 1.01
C ILE A 123 15.23 -12.33 1.25
N ASN A 124 15.11 -13.42 0.55
CA ASN A 124 16.02 -14.46 0.72
C ASN A 124 17.23 -14.22 0.04
N ILE A 125 18.19 -13.87 0.76
CA ILE A 125 19.30 -13.57 0.15
C ILE A 125 20.13 -14.65 0.02
N ASP A 126 19.90 -15.59 0.53
CA ASP A 126 20.76 -16.64 0.34
C ASP A 126 20.33 -17.25 -0.69
N GLY A 127 19.51 -16.69 -1.07
CA GLY A 127 19.21 -17.20 -2.29
C GLY A 127 19.21 -17.22 -2.54
#